data_ca41a9454f7fa642be96901a8e79ea9d
#
_entry.id   ca41a9454f7fa642be96901a8e79ea9d
#
_cell.length_a   1.000
_cell.length_b   1.000
_cell.length_c   1.000
_cell.angle_alpha   90.00
_cell.angle_beta   90.00
_cell.angle_gamma   90.00
#
_symmetry.space_group_name_H-M   'P 1'
#
loop_
_entity.id
_entity.type
_entity.pdbx_description
1 polymer ?
#
loop_
_entity_poly.entity_id
_entity_poly.type
_entity_poly.pdbx_seq_one_letter_code
_entity_poly.pdbx_strand_id
1 'polypeptide(L)'
;KIQMDKLKNTMTMSVGVNYKGVGRMVYPGIIQILSFLSMNPQTHQKAFHDQILREINGEASEVDRHNTFYDEYLAVMDMTAEFYLSTVDRIFKNREIALNKFSIDNKKIDIENIQNTAVFIIEGANDDISAPGQCLAAVKLLKKLPKNKKISHLQKNAGHYGIFSGKAWRNEIKPKFLKFLDNNNYDC
;
A
#
# COMPACT_ATOMS: atom_id res chain seq x y z
N LYS A 1 -12.77 16.92 -8.88
CA LYS A 1 -11.58 17.70 -8.47
C LYS A 1 -11.49 17.69 -6.95
N ILE A 2 -10.36 17.25 -6.38
CA ILE A 2 -10.15 17.19 -4.93
C ILE A 2 -10.11 18.61 -4.35
N GLN A 3 -11.02 18.87 -3.38
CA GLN A 3 -11.08 20.15 -2.65
C GLN A 3 -10.34 19.99 -1.32
N MET A 4 -9.13 20.51 -1.21
CA MET A 4 -8.24 20.31 -0.05
C MET A 4 -8.83 20.84 1.26
N ASP A 5 -9.48 22.01 1.24
CA ASP A 5 -10.09 22.60 2.45
C ASP A 5 -11.24 21.73 2.98
N LYS A 6 -12.09 21.23 2.07
CA LYS A 6 -13.15 20.30 2.44
C LYS A 6 -12.56 19.03 3.06
N LEU A 7 -11.53 18.45 2.43
CA LEU A 7 -10.86 17.25 2.91
C LEU A 7 -10.26 17.47 4.31
N LYS A 8 -9.56 18.59 4.52
CA LYS A 8 -9.04 18.97 5.83
C LYS A 8 -10.14 19.00 6.89
N ASN A 9 -11.23 19.70 6.62
CA ASN A 9 -12.30 19.89 7.60
C ASN A 9 -13.12 18.62 7.89
N THR A 10 -13.16 17.66 6.97
CA THR A 10 -13.96 16.44 7.13
C THR A 10 -13.16 15.22 7.59
N MET A 11 -11.86 15.19 7.28
CA MET A 11 -11.02 13.99 7.49
C MET A 11 -9.98 14.17 8.60
N THR A 12 -9.80 15.38 9.12
CA THR A 12 -8.84 15.61 10.21
C THR A 12 -9.52 16.12 11.47
N MET A 13 -8.97 15.75 12.61
CA MET A 13 -9.45 16.18 13.92
C MET A 13 -8.29 16.45 14.88
N SER A 14 -8.58 17.19 15.95
CA SER A 14 -7.60 17.43 17.03
C SER A 14 -7.47 16.21 17.91
N VAL A 15 -6.25 15.89 18.31
CA VAL A 15 -5.98 14.87 19.34
C VAL A 15 -6.61 15.31 20.66
N GLY A 16 -7.38 14.41 21.27
CA GLY A 16 -8.11 14.67 22.51
C GLY A 16 -7.19 14.83 23.74
N VAL A 17 -7.74 15.45 24.77
CA VAL A 17 -7.00 15.85 25.99
C VAL A 17 -6.38 14.70 26.79
N ASN A 18 -6.89 13.47 26.61
CA ASN A 18 -6.41 12.27 27.32
C ASN A 18 -5.21 11.58 26.63
N TYR A 19 -4.75 12.09 25.49
CA TYR A 19 -3.70 11.47 24.71
C TYR A 19 -2.46 12.35 24.59
N LYS A 20 -1.31 11.72 24.43
CA LYS A 20 -0.07 12.45 24.11
C LYS A 20 -0.21 13.16 22.77
N GLY A 21 0.21 14.43 22.68
CA GLY A 21 0.09 15.23 21.47
C GLY A 21 -1.24 15.99 21.34
N VAL A 22 -1.91 16.24 22.47
CA VAL A 22 -3.12 17.07 22.57
C VAL A 22 -3.00 18.36 21.73
N GLY A 23 -4.06 18.70 20.99
CA GLY A 23 -4.09 19.86 20.12
C GLY A 23 -3.46 19.68 18.74
N ARG A 24 -2.70 18.60 18.49
CA ARG A 24 -2.22 18.30 17.14
C ARG A 24 -3.37 17.86 16.24
N MET A 25 -3.35 18.30 15.01
CA MET A 25 -4.29 17.82 14.00
C MET A 25 -3.81 16.50 13.40
N VAL A 26 -4.71 15.52 13.33
CA VAL A 26 -4.41 14.18 12.77
C VAL A 26 -5.51 13.74 11.79
N TYR A 27 -5.13 12.86 10.87
CA TYR A 27 -6.05 12.00 10.15
C TYR A 27 -6.19 10.71 10.96
N PRO A 28 -7.34 10.46 11.60
CA PRO A 28 -7.48 9.38 12.56
C PRO A 28 -7.38 8.00 11.94
N GLY A 29 -6.74 7.06 12.64
CA GLY A 29 -6.64 5.67 12.24
C GLY A 29 -8.01 5.01 12.04
N ILE A 30 -9.00 5.35 12.89
CA ILE A 30 -10.36 4.83 12.73
C ILE A 30 -11.02 5.24 11.39
N ILE A 31 -10.77 6.45 10.90
CA ILE A 31 -11.29 6.90 9.59
C ILE A 31 -10.56 6.14 8.47
N GLN A 32 -9.27 5.86 8.62
CA GLN A 32 -8.51 5.03 7.67
C GLN A 32 -9.10 3.62 7.59
N ILE A 33 -9.34 2.98 8.74
CA ILE A 33 -9.95 1.64 8.82
C ILE A 33 -11.32 1.63 8.15
N LEU A 34 -12.20 2.58 8.49
CA LEU A 34 -13.53 2.68 7.88
C LEU A 34 -13.46 2.87 6.36
N SER A 35 -12.49 3.65 5.89
CA SER A 35 -12.26 3.83 4.45
C SER A 35 -11.84 2.52 3.78
N PHE A 36 -10.91 1.76 4.36
CA PHE A 36 -10.50 0.45 3.84
C PHE A 36 -11.64 -0.57 3.84
N LEU A 37 -12.37 -0.68 4.94
CA LEU A 37 -13.52 -1.60 5.03
C LEU A 37 -14.62 -1.25 4.01
N SER A 38 -14.80 0.04 3.71
CA SER A 38 -15.80 0.51 2.73
C SER A 38 -15.42 0.23 1.28
N MET A 39 -14.16 -0.06 0.97
CA MET A 39 -13.72 -0.39 -0.40
C MET A 39 -14.27 -1.73 -0.86
N ASN A 40 -14.35 -2.72 0.04
CA ASN A 40 -14.89 -4.04 -0.25
C ASN A 40 -15.69 -4.61 0.94
N PRO A 41 -16.84 -4.02 1.28
CA PRO A 41 -17.59 -4.35 2.49
C PRO A 41 -18.10 -5.80 2.49
N GLN A 42 -18.45 -6.34 1.33
CA GLN A 42 -18.96 -7.71 1.21
C GLN A 42 -17.90 -8.75 1.58
N THR A 43 -16.65 -8.52 1.18
CA THR A 43 -15.52 -9.41 1.52
C THR A 43 -15.30 -9.45 3.03
N HIS A 44 -15.29 -8.29 3.68
CA HIS A 44 -15.12 -8.21 5.14
C HIS A 44 -16.31 -8.80 5.88
N GLN A 45 -17.53 -8.50 5.47
CA GLN A 45 -18.75 -9.08 6.05
C GLN A 45 -18.73 -10.62 5.96
N LYS A 46 -18.36 -11.17 4.79
CA LYS A 46 -18.22 -12.60 4.61
C LYS A 46 -17.13 -13.18 5.52
N ALA A 47 -15.98 -12.54 5.62
CA ALA A 47 -14.88 -12.99 6.45
C ALA A 47 -15.26 -13.09 7.93
N PHE A 48 -15.97 -12.10 8.47
CA PHE A 48 -16.47 -12.13 9.85
C PHE A 48 -17.57 -13.19 10.05
N HIS A 49 -18.48 -13.35 9.10
CA HIS A 49 -19.47 -14.41 9.15
C HIS A 49 -18.82 -15.81 9.15
N ASP A 50 -17.87 -16.05 8.24
CA ASP A 50 -17.13 -17.33 8.16
C ASP A 50 -16.33 -17.57 9.45
N GLN A 51 -15.82 -16.54 10.10
CA GLN A 51 -15.15 -16.63 11.40
C GLN A 51 -16.07 -17.21 12.48
N ILE A 52 -17.28 -16.71 12.60
CA ILE A 52 -18.28 -17.21 13.57
C ILE A 52 -18.56 -18.70 13.31
N LEU A 53 -18.72 -19.10 12.05
CA LEU A 53 -18.96 -20.49 11.70
C LEU A 53 -17.76 -21.40 12.07
N ARG A 54 -16.52 -20.92 11.86
CA ARG A 54 -15.31 -21.65 12.24
C ARG A 54 -15.19 -21.83 13.75
N GLU A 55 -15.53 -20.81 14.53
CA GLU A 55 -15.57 -20.92 16.00
C GLU A 55 -16.59 -21.98 16.45
N ILE A 56 -17.78 -21.98 15.88
CA ILE A 56 -18.83 -22.97 16.18
C ILE A 56 -18.35 -24.39 15.81
N ASN A 57 -17.62 -24.53 14.70
CA ASN A 57 -17.12 -25.82 14.22
C ASN A 57 -15.83 -26.28 14.94
N GLY A 58 -15.24 -25.47 15.80
CA GLY A 58 -14.00 -25.81 16.51
C GLY A 58 -12.74 -25.79 15.63
N GLU A 59 -12.72 -25.01 14.55
CA GLU A 59 -11.61 -24.88 13.61
C GLU A 59 -10.53 -23.91 14.14
N ALA A 60 -9.89 -24.23 15.26
CA ALA A 60 -9.03 -23.33 16.01
C ALA A 60 -7.92 -22.67 15.17
N SER A 61 -7.23 -23.43 14.31
CA SER A 61 -6.14 -22.89 13.48
C SER A 61 -6.60 -21.84 12.46
N GLU A 62 -7.80 -21.97 11.92
CA GLU A 62 -8.39 -21.02 11.00
C GLU A 62 -8.89 -19.78 11.73
N VAL A 63 -9.41 -19.95 12.93
CA VAL A 63 -9.79 -18.86 13.85
C VAL A 63 -8.58 -18.01 14.21
N ASP A 64 -7.48 -18.63 14.67
CA ASP A 64 -6.25 -17.94 15.03
C ASP A 64 -5.66 -17.15 13.86
N ARG A 65 -5.67 -17.72 12.64
CA ARG A 65 -5.19 -17.05 11.45
C ARG A 65 -6.04 -15.84 11.09
N HIS A 66 -7.36 -15.94 11.21
CA HIS A 66 -8.28 -14.82 10.99
C HIS A 66 -8.04 -13.70 12.00
N ASN A 67 -7.96 -14.07 13.29
CA ASN A 67 -7.73 -13.11 14.37
C ASN A 67 -6.40 -12.39 14.18
N THR A 68 -5.30 -13.13 13.94
CA THR A 68 -3.98 -12.53 13.66
C THR A 68 -4.02 -11.54 12.50
N PHE A 69 -4.69 -11.91 11.40
CA PHE A 69 -4.82 -11.02 10.25
C PHE A 69 -5.57 -9.74 10.59
N TYR A 70 -6.71 -9.84 11.28
CA TYR A 70 -7.52 -8.66 11.60
C TYR A 70 -6.93 -7.82 12.73
N ASP A 71 -6.21 -8.41 13.67
CA ASP A 71 -5.47 -7.67 14.69
C ASP A 71 -4.43 -6.74 14.03
N GLU A 72 -3.66 -7.23 13.06
CA GLU A 72 -2.73 -6.41 12.30
C GLU A 72 -3.44 -5.40 11.38
N TYR A 73 -4.49 -5.83 10.68
CA TYR A 73 -5.25 -4.98 9.76
C TYR A 73 -5.91 -3.78 10.46
N LEU A 74 -6.37 -3.97 11.70
CA LEU A 74 -7.03 -2.94 12.48
C LEU A 74 -6.05 -2.09 13.32
N ALA A 75 -4.79 -2.48 13.44
CA ALA A 75 -3.76 -1.76 14.18
C ALA A 75 -3.23 -0.54 13.42
N VAL A 76 -4.12 0.38 13.03
CA VAL A 76 -3.79 1.58 12.27
C VAL A 76 -3.62 2.77 13.20
N MET A 77 -2.46 3.43 13.14
CA MET A 77 -2.17 4.64 13.92
C MET A 77 -2.73 5.90 13.26
N ASP A 78 -2.98 6.92 14.08
CA ASP A 78 -3.25 8.25 13.57
C ASP A 78 -2.08 8.78 12.75
N MET A 79 -2.38 9.44 11.65
CA MET A 79 -1.40 10.09 10.78
C MET A 79 -1.45 11.60 11.00
N THR A 80 -0.32 12.28 11.02
CA THR A 80 -0.35 13.74 11.12
C THR A 80 -1.12 14.36 9.95
N ALA A 81 -1.95 15.36 10.23
CA ALA A 81 -2.77 16.00 9.18
C ALA A 81 -1.91 16.58 8.04
N GLU A 82 -0.73 17.12 8.37
CA GLU A 82 0.21 17.67 7.39
C GLU A 82 0.69 16.60 6.42
N PHE A 83 1.08 15.44 6.93
CA PHE A 83 1.53 14.32 6.08
C PHE A 83 0.39 13.82 5.18
N TYR A 84 -0.79 13.58 5.77
CA TYR A 84 -1.97 13.14 5.02
C TYR A 84 -2.34 14.13 3.91
N LEU A 85 -2.51 15.42 4.25
CA LEU A 85 -2.93 16.44 3.31
C LEU A 85 -1.87 16.68 2.22
N SER A 86 -0.58 16.71 2.59
CA SER A 86 0.48 16.87 1.59
C SER A 86 0.56 15.68 0.64
N THR A 87 0.34 14.47 1.13
CA THR A 87 0.29 13.26 0.30
C THR A 87 -0.87 13.34 -0.69
N VAL A 88 -2.08 13.67 -0.22
CA VAL A 88 -3.24 13.82 -1.10
C VAL A 88 -3.03 14.93 -2.13
N ASP A 89 -2.52 16.09 -1.72
CA ASP A 89 -2.32 17.22 -2.63
C ASP A 89 -1.23 16.93 -3.68
N ARG A 90 -0.06 16.49 -3.22
CA ARG A 90 1.13 16.34 -4.07
C ARG A 90 1.12 15.08 -4.93
N ILE A 91 0.72 13.94 -4.33
CA ILE A 91 0.81 12.63 -4.99
C ILE A 91 -0.45 12.34 -5.80
N PHE A 92 -1.64 12.51 -5.21
CA PHE A 92 -2.89 12.13 -5.86
C PHE A 92 -3.49 13.25 -6.72
N LYS A 93 -3.58 14.48 -6.21
CA LYS A 93 -4.19 15.60 -6.92
C LYS A 93 -3.26 16.17 -7.99
N ASN A 94 -2.03 16.55 -7.62
CA ASN A 94 -1.07 17.19 -8.51
C ASN A 94 -0.19 16.17 -9.26
N ARG A 95 -0.13 14.92 -8.82
CA ARG A 95 0.63 13.82 -9.45
C ARG A 95 2.10 14.16 -9.65
N GLU A 96 2.71 14.83 -8.67
CA GLU A 96 4.06 15.40 -8.80
C GLU A 96 5.12 14.34 -9.14
N ILE A 97 5.04 13.14 -8.54
CA ILE A 97 5.94 12.03 -8.86
C ILE A 97 5.75 11.58 -10.30
N ALA A 98 4.50 11.32 -10.72
CA ALA A 98 4.21 10.85 -12.07
C ALA A 98 4.60 11.86 -13.17
N LEU A 99 4.58 13.14 -12.84
CA LEU A 99 4.96 14.23 -13.74
C LEU A 99 6.43 14.65 -13.61
N ASN A 100 7.22 13.96 -12.79
CA ASN A 100 8.62 14.29 -12.46
C ASN A 100 8.80 15.75 -11.98
N LYS A 101 7.88 16.21 -11.11
CA LYS A 101 7.83 17.56 -10.53
C LYS A 101 8.00 17.57 -9.01
N PHE A 102 8.19 16.40 -8.41
CA PHE A 102 8.29 16.26 -6.96
C PHE A 102 9.58 16.92 -6.44
N SER A 103 9.46 17.64 -5.33
CA SER A 103 10.59 18.31 -4.68
C SER A 103 10.51 18.19 -3.16
N ILE A 104 11.65 18.14 -2.49
CA ILE A 104 11.80 18.20 -1.04
C ILE A 104 12.79 19.34 -0.74
N ASP A 105 12.44 20.23 0.17
CA ASP A 105 13.27 21.41 0.54
C ASP A 105 13.76 22.20 -0.68
N ASN A 106 12.86 22.44 -1.62
CA ASN A 106 13.13 23.11 -2.91
C ASN A 106 14.14 22.38 -3.83
N LYS A 107 14.52 21.14 -3.49
CA LYS A 107 15.36 20.32 -4.35
C LYS A 107 14.49 19.35 -5.13
N LYS A 108 14.53 19.42 -6.45
CA LYS A 108 13.82 18.49 -7.32
C LYS A 108 14.34 17.07 -7.12
N ILE A 109 13.41 16.14 -6.91
CA ILE A 109 13.68 14.70 -6.92
C ILE A 109 13.45 14.20 -8.35
N ASP A 110 14.52 13.93 -9.05
CA ASP A 110 14.46 13.45 -10.43
C ASP A 110 14.53 11.92 -10.48
N ILE A 111 13.37 11.28 -10.62
CA ILE A 111 13.23 9.82 -10.68
C ILE A 111 13.91 9.27 -11.93
N GLU A 112 14.00 10.05 -13.00
CA GLU A 112 14.70 9.62 -14.21
C GLU A 112 16.20 9.38 -13.98
N ASN A 113 16.77 9.95 -12.91
CA ASN A 113 18.17 9.77 -12.55
C ASN A 113 18.48 8.43 -11.85
N ILE A 114 17.48 7.59 -11.58
CA ILE A 114 17.70 6.23 -11.09
C ILE A 114 18.29 5.41 -12.25
N GLN A 115 19.58 5.03 -12.14
CA GLN A 115 20.32 4.33 -13.18
C GLN A 115 20.95 3.01 -12.71
N ASN A 116 21.28 2.93 -11.43
CA ASN A 116 22.08 1.82 -10.88
C ASN A 116 21.26 0.86 -10.02
N THR A 117 20.18 1.31 -9.38
CA THR A 117 19.33 0.48 -8.53
C THR A 117 18.43 -0.40 -9.38
N ALA A 118 18.58 -1.71 -9.26
CA ALA A 118 17.66 -2.63 -9.93
C ALA A 118 16.26 -2.57 -9.29
N VAL A 119 15.21 -2.62 -10.10
CA VAL A 119 13.81 -2.45 -9.68
C VAL A 119 12.96 -3.60 -10.19
N PHE A 120 12.33 -4.32 -9.26
CA PHE A 120 11.35 -5.35 -9.55
C PHE A 120 9.97 -4.93 -9.03
N ILE A 121 9.03 -4.75 -9.94
CA ILE A 121 7.66 -4.31 -9.65
C ILE A 121 6.71 -5.50 -9.77
N ILE A 122 5.90 -5.71 -8.74
CA ILE A 122 4.91 -6.79 -8.70
C ILE A 122 3.54 -6.20 -8.42
N GLU A 123 2.53 -6.65 -9.15
CA GLU A 123 1.11 -6.35 -8.89
C GLU A 123 0.28 -7.62 -8.89
N GLY A 124 -0.81 -7.62 -8.12
CA GLY A 124 -1.85 -8.65 -8.18
C GLY A 124 -2.91 -8.29 -9.21
N ALA A 125 -3.30 -9.24 -10.06
CA ALA A 125 -4.35 -9.01 -11.06
C ALA A 125 -5.74 -8.78 -10.45
N ASN A 126 -5.96 -9.28 -9.22
CA ASN A 126 -7.20 -9.12 -8.46
C ASN A 126 -7.02 -8.14 -7.27
N ASP A 127 -6.02 -7.25 -7.35
CA ASP A 127 -5.78 -6.23 -6.33
C ASP A 127 -6.86 -5.14 -6.44
N ASP A 128 -7.68 -5.01 -5.40
CA ASP A 128 -8.77 -4.05 -5.27
C ASP A 128 -8.36 -2.80 -4.48
N ILE A 129 -7.18 -2.79 -3.88
CA ILE A 129 -6.61 -1.65 -3.14
C ILE A 129 -5.69 -0.84 -4.07
N SER A 130 -4.71 -1.51 -4.67
CA SER A 130 -3.82 -0.93 -5.68
C SER A 130 -4.08 -1.60 -7.03
N ALA A 131 -5.08 -1.11 -7.74
CA ALA A 131 -5.53 -1.70 -8.99
C ALA A 131 -4.37 -1.92 -9.99
N PRO A 132 -4.44 -2.98 -10.81
CA PRO A 132 -3.43 -3.28 -11.81
C PRO A 132 -3.09 -2.07 -12.69
N GLY A 133 -1.80 -1.84 -12.88
CA GLY A 133 -1.28 -0.68 -13.60
C GLY A 133 -0.78 0.47 -12.72
N GLN A 134 -1.17 0.52 -11.45
CA GLN A 134 -0.75 1.57 -10.51
C GLN A 134 0.76 1.51 -10.23
N CYS A 135 1.27 0.36 -9.83
CA CYS A 135 2.70 0.18 -9.57
C CYS A 135 3.49 0.00 -10.87
N LEU A 136 2.95 -0.74 -11.85
CA LEU A 136 3.60 -0.94 -13.15
C LEU A 136 3.82 0.38 -13.92
N ALA A 137 3.04 1.42 -13.63
CA ALA A 137 3.25 2.76 -14.19
C ALA A 137 4.64 3.32 -13.85
N ALA A 138 5.25 2.93 -12.72
CA ALA A 138 6.59 3.37 -12.32
C ALA A 138 7.68 2.99 -13.35
N VAL A 139 7.52 1.89 -14.08
CA VAL A 139 8.45 1.49 -15.16
C VAL A 139 8.65 2.61 -16.18
N LYS A 140 7.58 3.36 -16.47
CA LYS A 140 7.61 4.48 -17.43
C LYS A 140 8.37 5.69 -16.90
N LEU A 141 8.49 5.83 -15.58
CA LEU A 141 9.21 6.91 -14.94
C LEU A 141 10.72 6.64 -14.88
N LEU A 142 11.14 5.37 -14.86
CA LEU A 142 12.52 4.92 -14.78
C LEU A 142 13.20 4.94 -16.17
N LYS A 143 13.22 6.11 -16.83
CA LYS A 143 13.64 6.21 -18.23
C LYS A 143 15.10 5.83 -18.47
N LYS A 144 15.98 6.23 -17.57
CA LYS A 144 17.44 6.00 -17.67
C LYS A 144 17.87 4.64 -17.12
N LEU A 145 16.98 3.92 -16.41
CA LEU A 145 17.32 2.61 -15.90
C LEU A 145 17.37 1.58 -17.05
N PRO A 146 18.47 0.83 -17.20
CA PRO A 146 18.61 -0.21 -18.22
C PRO A 146 17.49 -1.26 -18.16
N LYS A 147 17.10 -1.81 -19.30
CA LYS A 147 15.99 -2.79 -19.37
C LYS A 147 16.25 -4.05 -18.55
N ASN A 148 17.47 -4.51 -18.46
CA ASN A 148 17.85 -5.67 -17.66
C ASN A 148 17.80 -5.42 -16.15
N LYS A 149 17.80 -4.16 -15.71
CA LYS A 149 17.67 -3.76 -14.31
C LYS A 149 16.25 -3.42 -13.88
N LYS A 150 15.26 -3.47 -14.76
CA LYS A 150 13.86 -3.23 -14.43
C LYS A 150 12.97 -4.35 -14.93
N ILE A 151 12.30 -4.99 -13.99
CA ILE A 151 11.37 -6.10 -14.26
C ILE A 151 10.01 -5.71 -13.70
N SER A 152 8.96 -6.07 -14.44
CA SER A 152 7.58 -5.95 -13.96
C SER A 152 6.88 -7.30 -14.08
N HIS A 153 6.05 -7.61 -13.10
CA HIS A 153 5.29 -8.85 -13.05
C HIS A 153 3.87 -8.60 -12.56
N LEU A 154 2.89 -8.97 -13.37
CA LEU A 154 1.49 -9.04 -12.97
C LEU A 154 1.16 -10.48 -12.57
N GLN A 155 0.92 -10.71 -11.28
CA GLN A 155 0.58 -12.02 -10.75
C GLN A 155 -0.90 -12.32 -10.96
N LYS A 156 -1.20 -13.31 -11.78
CA LYS A 156 -2.57 -13.82 -11.95
C LYS A 156 -3.06 -14.45 -10.65
N ASN A 157 -4.36 -14.35 -10.38
CA ASN A 157 -5.03 -14.96 -9.23
C ASN A 157 -4.48 -14.54 -7.85
N ALA A 158 -3.89 -13.33 -7.75
CA ALA A 158 -3.45 -12.74 -6.48
C ALA A 158 -4.12 -11.38 -6.29
N GLY A 159 -4.60 -11.13 -5.07
CA GLY A 159 -5.01 -9.83 -4.58
C GLY A 159 -3.84 -9.12 -3.88
N HIS A 160 -4.12 -8.02 -3.19
CA HIS A 160 -3.15 -7.15 -2.56
C HIS A 160 -2.14 -7.90 -1.67
N TYR A 161 -2.62 -8.70 -0.73
CA TYR A 161 -1.77 -9.48 0.18
C TYR A 161 -1.25 -10.78 -0.44
N GLY A 162 -1.91 -11.29 -1.47
CA GLY A 162 -1.56 -12.54 -2.14
C GLY A 162 -0.23 -12.48 -2.91
N ILE A 163 0.30 -11.28 -3.18
CA ILE A 163 1.63 -11.11 -3.79
C ILE A 163 2.79 -11.32 -2.80
N PHE A 164 2.53 -11.32 -1.48
CA PHE A 164 3.55 -11.50 -0.45
C PHE A 164 3.47 -12.83 0.29
N SER A 165 2.39 -13.58 0.11
CA SER A 165 2.13 -14.80 0.88
C SER A 165 1.40 -15.87 0.07
N GLY A 166 1.23 -17.06 0.66
CA GLY A 166 0.44 -18.14 0.09
C GLY A 166 1.12 -18.85 -1.09
N LYS A 167 0.31 -19.53 -1.91
CA LYS A 167 0.80 -20.38 -3.02
C LYS A 167 1.43 -19.55 -4.15
N ALA A 168 0.82 -18.42 -4.50
CA ALA A 168 1.33 -17.56 -5.57
C ALA A 168 2.73 -17.03 -5.25
N TRP A 169 2.93 -16.55 -4.01
CA TRP A 169 4.25 -16.14 -3.55
C TRP A 169 5.27 -17.28 -3.61
N ARG A 170 4.96 -18.42 -2.98
CA ARG A 170 5.93 -19.53 -2.89
C ARG A 170 6.32 -20.12 -4.24
N ASN A 171 5.35 -20.31 -5.11
CA ASN A 171 5.53 -21.10 -6.32
C ASN A 171 5.88 -20.27 -7.56
N GLU A 172 5.48 -18.99 -7.59
CA GLU A 172 5.59 -18.17 -8.80
C GLU A 172 6.41 -16.89 -8.58
N ILE A 173 6.11 -16.13 -7.52
CA ILE A 173 6.75 -14.82 -7.31
C ILE A 173 8.15 -14.99 -6.72
N LYS A 174 8.30 -15.74 -5.62
CA LYS A 174 9.58 -15.94 -4.94
C LYS A 174 10.68 -16.46 -5.86
N PRO A 175 10.47 -17.47 -6.72
CA PRO A 175 11.51 -17.91 -7.66
C PRO A 175 11.95 -16.81 -8.64
N LYS A 176 11.02 -16.00 -9.13
CA LYS A 176 11.33 -14.87 -10.00
C LYS A 176 12.11 -13.78 -9.26
N PHE A 177 11.70 -13.51 -8.02
CA PHE A 177 12.36 -12.54 -7.16
C PHE A 177 13.80 -12.96 -6.82
N LEU A 178 14.03 -14.22 -6.46
CA LEU A 178 15.38 -14.74 -6.21
C LEU A 178 16.26 -14.66 -7.48
N LYS A 179 15.73 -15.07 -8.62
CA LYS A 179 16.44 -14.94 -9.90
C LYS A 179 16.78 -13.48 -10.23
N PHE A 180 15.88 -12.54 -9.90
CA PHE A 180 16.15 -11.11 -10.07
C PHE A 180 17.28 -10.64 -9.14
N LEU A 181 17.32 -11.09 -7.89
CA LEU A 181 18.40 -10.78 -6.96
C LEU A 181 19.74 -11.33 -7.47
N ASP A 182 19.78 -12.60 -7.87
CA ASP A 182 21.01 -13.24 -8.38
C ASP A 182 21.57 -12.51 -9.60
N ASN A 183 20.69 -12.06 -10.51
CA ASN A 183 21.08 -11.33 -11.71
C ASN A 183 21.55 -9.89 -11.44
N ASN A 184 21.29 -9.36 -10.25
CA ASN A 184 21.59 -7.97 -9.89
C ASN A 184 22.42 -7.88 -8.60
N ASN A 185 22.92 -9.00 -8.09
CA ASN A 185 23.93 -8.98 -7.03
C ASN A 185 25.17 -8.29 -7.57
N TYR A 186 25.51 -7.19 -6.93
CA TYR A 186 26.82 -6.63 -7.05
C TYR A 186 27.69 -7.38 -6.02
N ASP A 187 28.68 -8.10 -6.48
CA ASP A 187 29.75 -8.58 -5.59
C ASP A 187 30.34 -7.36 -4.89
N CYS A 188 30.10 -7.26 -3.59
CA CYS A 188 30.67 -6.23 -2.73
C CYS A 188 32.14 -6.57 -2.42
#